data_7c432670300cceab504e15496a960732
#
_entry.id   7c432670300cceab504e15496a960732
#
_cell.length_a   1.000
_cell.length_b   1.000
_cell.length_c   1.000
_cell.angle_alpha   90.00
_cell.angle_beta   90.00
_cell.angle_gamma   90.00
#
_symmetry.space_group_name_H-M   'P 1'
#
loop_
_entity.id
_entity.type
_entity.pdbx_description
1 polymer ?
#
loop_
_entity_poly.entity_id
_entity_poly.type
_entity_poly.pdbx_seq_one_letter_code
_entity_poly.pdbx_strand_id
1 'polypeptide(L)'
;MEVVALALVCLLAVWLQNVLYRKNAFKGLSYRCYLSRSQVFEGEEIELIEEIENRKWLPLPWFKSEITVSRWLEFAGAQSQLTDRQRFVPSFFMLKSYQRVSRRWKVRCLKRGEYSVEQIVLVTTDLLGNLTLSQGAKAGATVLVLPRPLTEDELQVTPRSFTGDIVVRRSLLEDPFSIAGVREYTQREPMNGIHGAATAREQRLMIYNNDSTSRQNLTVILNMQSREFEQFRAIDEETMECAIRICAGLFESALNAGMPLCFVTNASTDD
;
A
#
# COMPACT_ATOMS: atom_id res chain seq x y z
N MET A 1 -24.05 49.71 43.77
CA MET A 1 -24.76 49.75 42.50
C MET A 1 -23.82 49.50 41.33
N GLU A 2 -22.69 50.23 41.25
CA GLU A 2 -21.70 50.11 40.13
C GLU A 2 -21.09 48.71 39.99
N VAL A 3 -20.73 48.04 41.12
CA VAL A 3 -20.16 46.68 41.08
C VAL A 3 -21.17 45.65 40.59
N VAL A 4 -22.45 45.78 40.92
CA VAL A 4 -23.51 44.91 40.46
C VAL A 4 -23.78 45.12 38.98
N ALA A 5 -23.78 46.36 38.51
CA ALA A 5 -23.91 46.68 37.08
C ALA A 5 -22.72 46.11 36.26
N LEU A 6 -21.48 46.23 36.74
CA LEU A 6 -20.29 45.66 36.10
C LEU A 6 -20.39 44.13 36.02
N ALA A 7 -20.77 43.45 37.11
CA ALA A 7 -20.92 42.02 37.13
C ALA A 7 -21.97 41.55 36.12
N LEU A 8 -23.07 42.27 35.95
CA LEU A 8 -24.13 41.96 35.04
C LEU A 8 -23.70 42.11 33.56
N VAL A 9 -22.89 43.14 33.26
CA VAL A 9 -22.28 43.38 31.95
C VAL A 9 -21.29 42.25 31.61
N CYS A 10 -20.46 41.80 32.57
CA CYS A 10 -19.54 40.68 32.38
C CYS A 10 -20.29 39.38 32.11
N LEU A 11 -21.34 39.08 32.85
CA LEU A 11 -22.16 37.88 32.62
C LEU A 11 -22.84 37.91 31.23
N LEU A 12 -23.33 39.06 30.81
CA LEU A 12 -23.92 39.25 29.50
C LEU A 12 -22.88 39.06 28.39
N ALA A 13 -21.68 39.55 28.57
CA ALA A 13 -20.58 39.40 27.62
C ALA A 13 -20.17 37.93 27.44
N VAL A 14 -20.04 37.20 28.56
CA VAL A 14 -19.75 35.74 28.57
C VAL A 14 -20.87 34.97 27.88
N TRP A 15 -22.13 35.28 28.19
CA TRP A 15 -23.28 34.67 27.57
C TRP A 15 -23.31 34.91 26.05
N LEU A 16 -23.10 36.13 25.62
CA LEU A 16 -23.06 36.50 24.21
C LEU A 16 -21.92 35.78 23.47
N GLN A 17 -20.73 35.72 24.07
CA GLN A 17 -19.60 34.95 23.56
C GLN A 17 -19.95 33.47 23.37
N ASN A 18 -20.55 32.83 24.37
CA ASN A 18 -20.95 31.42 24.30
C ASN A 18 -21.95 31.16 23.16
N VAL A 19 -22.93 32.05 22.98
CA VAL A 19 -23.89 31.97 21.87
C VAL A 19 -23.21 32.10 20.50
N LEU A 20 -22.27 33.07 20.37
CA LEU A 20 -21.52 33.26 19.14
C LEU A 20 -20.66 32.05 18.80
N TYR A 21 -19.91 31.50 19.76
CA TYR A 21 -19.11 30.31 19.54
C TYR A 21 -19.95 29.08 19.22
N ARG A 22 -21.02 28.83 19.96
CA ARG A 22 -21.91 27.69 19.72
C ARG A 22 -22.49 27.67 18.31
N LYS A 23 -22.85 28.85 17.76
CA LYS A 23 -23.45 28.98 16.43
C LYS A 23 -22.43 28.98 15.29
N ASN A 24 -21.21 29.49 15.52
CA ASN A 24 -20.28 29.82 14.44
C ASN A 24 -18.93 29.10 14.54
N ALA A 25 -18.65 28.29 15.58
CA ALA A 25 -17.35 27.68 15.77
C ALA A 25 -16.91 26.82 14.56
N PHE A 26 -17.78 26.01 13.99
CA PHE A 26 -17.48 25.16 12.85
C PHE A 26 -17.96 25.73 11.50
N LYS A 27 -18.74 26.80 11.48
CA LYS A 27 -19.16 27.44 10.22
C LYS A 27 -17.94 28.07 9.55
N GLY A 28 -17.80 27.85 8.24
CA GLY A 28 -16.69 28.40 7.46
C GLY A 28 -15.31 27.83 7.85
N LEU A 29 -15.29 26.67 8.52
CA LEU A 29 -14.08 25.89 8.76
C LEU A 29 -13.98 24.79 7.71
N SER A 30 -12.85 24.72 7.02
CA SER A 30 -12.52 23.65 6.08
C SER A 30 -11.37 22.83 6.66
N TYR A 31 -11.58 21.53 6.77
CA TYR A 31 -10.55 20.57 7.19
C TYR A 31 -10.32 19.56 6.08
N ARG A 32 -9.06 19.27 5.76
CA ARG A 32 -8.65 18.25 4.81
C ARG A 32 -7.52 17.43 5.43
N CYS A 33 -7.59 16.12 5.25
CA CYS A 33 -6.55 15.20 5.65
C CYS A 33 -6.26 14.26 4.48
N TYR A 34 -5.00 14.18 4.08
CA TYR A 34 -4.58 13.33 2.97
C TYR A 34 -3.16 12.82 3.16
N LEU A 35 -2.84 11.72 2.48
CA LEU A 35 -1.52 11.11 2.48
C LEU A 35 -0.75 11.50 1.22
N SER A 36 0.57 11.61 1.31
CA SER A 36 1.43 11.99 0.19
C SER A 36 1.50 10.93 -0.91
N ARG A 37 1.30 9.67 -0.54
CA ARG A 37 1.30 8.52 -1.47
C ARG A 37 0.14 7.59 -1.13
N SER A 38 -0.42 6.93 -2.14
CA SER A 38 -1.48 5.92 -1.98
C SER A 38 -0.92 4.50 -1.82
N GLN A 39 0.35 4.28 -2.19
CA GLN A 39 1.03 2.99 -2.10
C GLN A 39 2.46 3.19 -1.60
N VAL A 40 2.90 2.31 -0.70
CA VAL A 40 4.25 2.29 -0.12
C VAL A 40 4.64 0.88 0.27
N PHE A 41 5.92 0.62 0.49
CA PHE A 41 6.39 -0.64 1.05
C PHE A 41 6.43 -0.59 2.58
N GLU A 42 6.33 -1.77 3.18
CA GLU A 42 6.52 -1.96 4.62
C GLU A 42 7.88 -1.41 5.07
N GLY A 43 7.86 -0.63 6.15
CA GLY A 43 9.04 0.06 6.70
C GLY A 43 9.31 1.44 6.11
N GLU A 44 8.66 1.82 5.01
CA GLU A 44 8.82 3.16 4.43
C GLU A 44 8.05 4.24 5.19
N GLU A 45 8.49 5.48 4.97
CA GLU A 45 7.87 6.68 5.53
C GLU A 45 7.05 7.43 4.48
N ILE A 46 5.86 7.86 4.88
CA ILE A 46 4.98 8.74 4.11
C ILE A 46 4.63 9.98 4.93
N GLU A 47 4.11 11.00 4.28
CA GLU A 47 3.59 12.17 4.97
C GLU A 47 2.06 12.13 5.02
N LEU A 48 1.50 12.32 6.22
CA LEU A 48 0.10 12.67 6.40
C LEU A 48 0.02 14.17 6.57
N ILE A 49 -0.80 14.81 5.76
CA ILE A 49 -0.93 16.25 5.68
C ILE A 49 -2.32 16.65 6.16
N GLU A 50 -2.36 17.45 7.21
CA GLU A 50 -3.56 18.11 7.72
C GLU A 50 -3.58 19.57 7.26
N GLU A 51 -4.63 19.96 6.59
CA GLU A 51 -4.87 21.35 6.21
C GLU A 51 -6.15 21.85 6.84
N ILE A 52 -6.04 22.94 7.58
CA ILE A 52 -7.17 23.58 8.24
C ILE A 52 -7.25 25.02 7.77
N GLU A 53 -8.42 25.43 7.31
CA GLU A 53 -8.66 26.78 6.84
C GLU A 53 -9.85 27.38 7.58
N ASN A 54 -9.60 28.47 8.29
CA ASN A 54 -10.63 29.28 8.94
C ASN A 54 -11.05 30.41 7.99
N ARG A 55 -12.22 30.31 7.38
CA ARG A 55 -12.75 31.30 6.42
C ARG A 55 -13.70 32.35 7.07
N LYS A 56 -13.57 32.52 8.38
CA LYS A 56 -14.42 33.44 9.14
C LYS A 56 -13.62 34.44 9.99
N TRP A 57 -14.32 35.48 10.45
CA TRP A 57 -13.74 36.48 11.34
C TRP A 57 -13.47 35.96 12.76
N LEU A 58 -14.22 34.89 13.21
CA LEU A 58 -14.09 34.35 14.54
C LEU A 58 -12.79 33.51 14.65
N PRO A 59 -11.82 33.89 15.51
CA PRO A 59 -10.62 33.10 15.73
C PRO A 59 -10.94 31.84 16.57
N LEU A 60 -10.16 30.79 16.39
CA LEU A 60 -10.23 29.56 17.17
C LEU A 60 -8.87 29.32 17.87
N PRO A 61 -8.64 29.91 19.04
CA PRO A 61 -7.35 29.84 19.71
C PRO A 61 -7.02 28.43 20.22
N TRP A 62 -8.04 27.68 20.60
CA TRP A 62 -7.93 26.32 21.09
C TRP A 62 -8.64 25.37 20.13
N PHE A 63 -7.92 24.94 19.13
CA PHE A 63 -8.42 23.98 18.17
C PHE A 63 -7.59 22.71 18.22
N LYS A 64 -8.25 21.57 18.41
CA LYS A 64 -7.64 20.23 18.41
C LYS A 64 -8.26 19.42 17.30
N SER A 65 -7.45 18.76 16.47
CA SER A 65 -7.87 17.63 15.68
C SER A 65 -7.38 16.34 16.35
N GLU A 66 -8.19 15.32 16.34
CA GLU A 66 -7.84 14.00 16.84
C GLU A 66 -8.10 13.00 15.72
N ILE A 67 -7.00 12.43 15.21
CA ILE A 67 -7.04 11.47 14.11
C ILE A 67 -6.94 10.08 14.70
N THR A 68 -7.87 9.20 14.32
CA THR A 68 -7.84 7.78 14.66
C THR A 68 -7.37 6.98 13.45
N VAL A 69 -6.30 6.24 13.63
CA VAL A 69 -5.66 5.40 12.60
C VAL A 69 -5.31 4.02 13.15
N SER A 70 -4.94 3.10 12.28
CA SER A 70 -4.42 1.79 12.68
C SER A 70 -3.14 1.92 13.52
N ARG A 71 -2.96 1.01 14.49
CA ARG A 71 -1.73 0.92 15.29
C ARG A 71 -0.45 0.78 14.49
N TRP A 72 -0.55 0.22 13.28
CA TRP A 72 0.58 -0.05 12.39
C TRP A 72 1.09 1.18 11.64
N LEU A 73 0.42 2.31 11.78
CA LEU A 73 0.90 3.60 11.31
C LEU A 73 1.56 4.35 12.46
N GLU A 74 2.86 4.47 12.43
CA GLU A 74 3.64 5.13 13.48
C GLU A 74 3.94 6.59 13.13
N PHE A 75 3.55 7.50 14.01
CA PHE A 75 3.73 8.95 13.80
C PHE A 75 4.98 9.42 14.53
N ALA A 76 5.98 9.86 13.77
CA ALA A 76 7.22 10.38 14.34
C ALA A 76 6.98 11.71 15.07
N GLY A 77 7.36 11.78 16.34
CA GLY A 77 7.28 13.00 17.14
C GLY A 77 5.88 13.39 17.63
N ALA A 78 4.85 12.58 17.35
CA ALA A 78 3.51 12.81 17.90
C ALA A 78 3.35 12.22 19.29
N GLN A 79 2.69 12.97 20.20
CA GLN A 79 2.19 12.42 21.46
C GLN A 79 0.94 11.57 21.15
N SER A 80 1.15 10.33 20.69
CA SER A 80 0.04 9.44 20.34
C SER A 80 -0.30 8.50 21.48
N GLN A 81 -1.59 8.24 21.67
CA GLN A 81 -2.08 7.21 22.58
C GLN A 81 -2.31 5.93 21.76
N LEU A 82 -1.68 4.84 22.16
CA LEU A 82 -1.80 3.55 21.51
C LEU A 82 -2.77 2.67 22.29
N THR A 83 -3.74 2.10 21.58
CA THR A 83 -4.65 1.05 22.05
C THR A 83 -4.35 -0.23 21.27
N ASP A 84 -4.93 -1.36 21.65
CA ASP A 84 -4.65 -2.67 21.03
C ASP A 84 -4.80 -2.69 19.51
N ARG A 85 -5.70 -1.90 18.95
CA ARG A 85 -5.98 -1.86 17.50
C ARG A 85 -5.76 -0.51 16.85
N GLN A 86 -5.84 0.57 17.62
CA GLN A 86 -5.91 1.93 17.09
C GLN A 86 -4.86 2.83 17.75
N ARG A 87 -4.50 3.86 17.03
CA ARG A 87 -3.65 4.96 17.48
C ARG A 87 -4.41 6.27 17.36
N PHE A 88 -4.46 7.02 18.45
CA PHE A 88 -5.05 8.35 18.51
C PHE A 88 -3.94 9.40 18.45
N VAL A 89 -4.00 10.26 17.44
CA VAL A 89 -2.99 11.30 17.20
C VAL A 89 -3.64 12.67 17.38
N PRO A 90 -3.43 13.33 18.54
CA PRO A 90 -3.92 14.68 18.75
C PRO A 90 -3.01 15.72 18.10
N SER A 91 -3.59 16.66 17.40
CA SER A 91 -2.94 17.85 16.82
C SER A 91 -3.56 19.12 17.37
N PHE A 92 -2.74 20.01 17.91
CA PHE A 92 -3.22 21.27 18.45
C PHE A 92 -2.87 22.42 17.49
N PHE A 93 -3.83 23.29 17.25
CA PHE A 93 -3.72 24.43 16.36
C PHE A 93 -4.24 25.71 17.03
N MET A 94 -3.67 26.81 16.62
CA MET A 94 -4.19 28.14 16.93
C MET A 94 -4.57 28.79 15.60
N LEU A 95 -5.86 29.00 15.36
CA LEU A 95 -6.36 29.53 14.11
C LEU A 95 -6.81 30.98 14.30
N LYS A 96 -6.13 31.89 13.65
CA LYS A 96 -6.58 33.29 13.54
C LYS A 96 -7.74 33.39 12.53
N SER A 97 -8.37 34.56 12.51
CA SER A 97 -9.37 34.91 11.50
C SER A 97 -8.77 34.80 10.10
N TYR A 98 -9.47 34.16 9.17
CA TYR A 98 -9.07 34.00 7.76
C TYR A 98 -7.69 33.40 7.54
N GLN A 99 -7.31 32.46 8.41
CA GLN A 99 -6.00 31.80 8.36
C GLN A 99 -6.13 30.35 7.88
N ARG A 100 -5.15 29.93 7.04
CA ARG A 100 -4.90 28.54 6.70
C ARG A 100 -3.64 28.09 7.40
N VAL A 101 -3.69 26.88 8.00
CA VAL A 101 -2.55 26.22 8.65
C VAL A 101 -2.44 24.83 8.08
N SER A 102 -1.24 24.41 7.73
CA SER A 102 -0.93 23.07 7.28
C SER A 102 0.08 22.42 8.24
N ARG A 103 -0.14 21.17 8.60
CA ARG A 103 0.78 20.35 9.40
C ARG A 103 1.09 19.08 8.65
N ARG A 104 2.35 18.67 8.68
CA ARG A 104 2.83 17.43 8.08
C ARG A 104 3.35 16.50 9.15
N TRP A 105 2.89 15.29 9.13
CA TRP A 105 3.34 14.21 10.00
C TRP A 105 4.12 13.20 9.18
N LYS A 106 5.31 12.83 9.64
CA LYS A 106 6.01 11.66 9.11
C LYS A 106 5.39 10.41 9.71
N VAL A 107 4.91 9.54 8.86
CA VAL A 107 4.22 8.31 9.23
C VAL A 107 5.00 7.14 8.68
N ARG A 108 5.47 6.26 9.55
CA ARG A 108 6.14 5.01 9.19
C ARG A 108 5.12 3.88 9.15
N CYS A 109 5.10 3.14 8.05
CA CYS A 109 4.21 2.00 7.84
C CYS A 109 4.88 0.73 8.37
N LEU A 110 4.43 0.20 9.52
CA LEU A 110 5.12 -0.88 10.22
C LEU A 110 4.78 -2.26 9.68
N LYS A 111 3.60 -2.43 9.06
CA LYS A 111 3.11 -3.72 8.59
C LYS A 111 2.34 -3.54 7.28
N ARG A 112 2.43 -4.53 6.39
CA ARG A 112 1.63 -4.56 5.16
C ARG A 112 0.13 -4.59 5.45
N GLY A 113 -0.67 -4.06 4.56
CA GLY A 113 -2.13 -4.02 4.67
C GLY A 113 -2.73 -2.77 4.05
N GLU A 114 -4.03 -2.70 4.01
CA GLU A 114 -4.76 -1.50 3.64
C GLU A 114 -5.13 -0.73 4.91
N TYR A 115 -4.71 0.52 4.99
CA TYR A 115 -4.97 1.38 6.14
C TYR A 115 -5.68 2.64 5.68
N SER A 116 -6.72 2.98 6.41
CA SER A 116 -7.45 4.23 6.24
C SER A 116 -7.39 5.07 7.50
N VAL A 117 -7.56 6.36 7.35
CA VAL A 117 -7.90 7.22 8.47
C VAL A 117 -9.35 6.93 8.84
N GLU A 118 -9.57 6.29 9.99
CA GLU A 118 -10.89 5.78 10.38
C GLU A 118 -11.84 6.90 10.80
N GLN A 119 -11.34 7.78 11.66
CA GLN A 119 -12.14 8.85 12.22
C GLN A 119 -11.30 10.09 12.47
N ILE A 120 -11.90 11.25 12.27
CA ILE A 120 -11.32 12.54 12.65
C ILE A 120 -12.34 13.30 13.47
N VAL A 121 -11.93 13.68 14.67
CA VAL A 121 -12.74 14.50 15.58
C VAL A 121 -12.07 15.86 15.73
N LEU A 122 -12.80 16.89 15.39
CA LEU A 122 -12.39 18.29 15.56
C LEU A 122 -13.00 18.80 16.86
N VAL A 123 -12.17 19.32 17.74
CA VAL A 123 -12.59 19.88 19.03
C VAL A 123 -12.12 21.32 19.14
N THR A 124 -12.98 22.21 19.56
CA THR A 124 -12.62 23.60 19.83
C THR A 124 -13.25 24.08 21.12
N THR A 125 -12.57 24.98 21.79
CA THR A 125 -13.11 25.66 22.98
C THR A 125 -13.26 27.14 22.69
N ASP A 126 -14.13 27.80 23.46
CA ASP A 126 -14.27 29.25 23.43
C ASP A 126 -13.02 29.95 24.02
N LEU A 127 -12.98 31.27 23.97
CA LEU A 127 -11.85 32.07 24.46
C LEU A 127 -11.58 31.89 25.95
N LEU A 128 -12.62 31.61 26.74
CA LEU A 128 -12.53 31.43 28.20
C LEU A 128 -12.38 29.97 28.61
N GLY A 129 -12.48 29.02 27.68
CA GLY A 129 -12.42 27.59 27.98
C GLY A 129 -13.69 26.98 28.61
N ASN A 130 -14.77 27.74 28.68
CA ASN A 130 -16.02 27.33 29.31
C ASN A 130 -16.89 26.42 28.44
N LEU A 131 -16.77 26.56 27.10
CA LEU A 131 -17.57 25.83 26.14
C LEU A 131 -16.68 24.98 25.24
N THR A 132 -16.83 23.66 25.32
CA THR A 132 -16.16 22.72 24.40
C THR A 132 -17.14 22.21 23.38
N LEU A 133 -16.80 22.31 22.11
CA LEU A 133 -17.59 21.86 20.98
C LEU A 133 -16.79 20.82 20.20
N SER A 134 -17.44 19.77 19.74
CA SER A 134 -16.82 18.72 18.90
C SER A 134 -17.64 18.49 17.64
N GLN A 135 -16.97 18.17 16.55
CA GLN A 135 -17.55 17.80 15.27
C GLN A 135 -16.71 16.76 14.57
N GLY A 136 -17.35 15.73 14.02
CA GLY A 136 -16.69 14.77 13.13
C GLY A 136 -16.32 15.42 11.79
N ALA A 137 -15.15 15.10 11.27
CA ALA A 137 -14.72 15.45 9.92
C ALA A 137 -14.63 14.19 9.05
N LYS A 138 -14.79 14.37 7.73
CA LYS A 138 -14.64 13.26 6.80
C LYS A 138 -13.18 12.82 6.75
N ALA A 139 -12.97 11.54 7.00
CA ALA A 139 -11.72 10.85 6.74
C ALA A 139 -11.80 10.27 5.32
N GLY A 140 -10.78 10.43 4.53
CA GLY A 140 -10.77 9.96 3.13
C GLY A 140 -9.38 9.56 2.66
N ALA A 141 -8.42 9.53 3.59
CA ALA A 141 -7.05 9.16 3.29
C ALA A 141 -6.86 7.65 3.48
N THR A 142 -6.51 6.95 2.42
CA THR A 142 -6.18 5.52 2.43
C THR A 142 -4.78 5.30 1.89
N VAL A 143 -4.09 4.29 2.41
CA VAL A 143 -2.78 3.83 1.92
C VAL A 143 -2.75 2.32 1.87
N LEU A 144 -2.25 1.80 0.76
CA LEU A 144 -1.93 0.39 0.60
C LEU A 144 -0.44 0.19 0.90
N VAL A 145 -0.15 -0.54 1.97
CA VAL A 145 1.20 -0.91 2.35
C VAL A 145 1.50 -2.29 1.77
N LEU A 146 2.39 -2.33 0.80
CA LEU A 146 2.85 -3.54 0.15
C LEU A 146 3.89 -4.26 1.00
N PRO A 147 4.00 -5.60 0.92
CA PRO A 147 5.06 -6.31 1.60
C PRO A 147 6.42 -5.87 1.04
N ARG A 148 7.41 -5.71 1.91
CA ARG A 148 8.77 -5.43 1.47
C ARG A 148 9.35 -6.67 0.77
N PRO A 149 9.68 -6.60 -0.52
CA PRO A 149 10.29 -7.72 -1.21
C PRO A 149 11.64 -8.06 -0.58
N LEU A 150 11.96 -9.34 -0.48
CA LEU A 150 13.29 -9.79 -0.11
C LEU A 150 14.22 -9.59 -1.30
N THR A 151 15.44 -9.09 -1.03
CA THR A 151 16.46 -8.92 -2.05
C THR A 151 17.01 -10.29 -2.51
N GLU A 152 17.64 -10.33 -3.69
CA GLU A 152 18.25 -11.56 -4.22
C GLU A 152 19.24 -12.20 -3.25
N ASP A 153 20.01 -11.37 -2.54
CA ASP A 153 20.98 -11.83 -1.53
C ASP A 153 20.28 -12.46 -0.31
N GLU A 154 19.15 -11.92 0.11
CA GLU A 154 18.34 -12.44 1.22
C GLU A 154 17.63 -13.73 0.82
N LEU A 155 17.17 -13.85 -0.44
CA LEU A 155 16.49 -15.04 -0.96
C LEU A 155 17.45 -16.23 -1.14
N GLN A 156 18.74 -16.00 -1.33
CA GLN A 156 19.74 -17.00 -1.75
C GLN A 156 19.34 -17.79 -3.02
N VAL A 157 18.35 -17.29 -3.74
CA VAL A 157 17.75 -17.90 -4.94
C VAL A 157 17.73 -16.82 -6.01
N THR A 158 18.65 -16.89 -6.95
CA THR A 158 18.63 -15.99 -8.10
C THR A 158 17.73 -16.55 -9.19
N PRO A 159 17.06 -15.72 -10.01
CA PRO A 159 16.31 -16.17 -11.19
C PRO A 159 17.18 -17.02 -12.13
N ARG A 160 18.49 -16.80 -12.14
CA ARG A 160 19.47 -17.62 -12.87
C ARG A 160 19.58 -19.05 -12.35
N SER A 161 19.25 -19.32 -11.08
CA SER A 161 19.19 -20.70 -10.57
C SER A 161 17.96 -21.47 -11.06
N PHE A 162 16.91 -20.75 -11.54
CA PHE A 162 15.80 -21.34 -12.26
C PHE A 162 16.09 -21.51 -13.76
N THR A 163 17.09 -20.78 -14.29
CA THR A 163 17.68 -20.97 -15.62
C THR A 163 18.85 -21.96 -15.56
N GLY A 164 18.71 -23.03 -14.81
CA GLY A 164 19.57 -24.16 -15.06
C GLY A 164 19.44 -24.52 -16.54
N ASP A 165 20.53 -24.97 -17.18
CA ASP A 165 20.50 -25.63 -18.47
C ASP A 165 19.60 -26.87 -18.40
N ILE A 166 18.28 -26.63 -18.31
CA ILE A 166 17.30 -27.64 -18.59
C ILE A 166 17.41 -27.81 -20.09
N VAL A 167 18.30 -28.69 -20.48
CA VAL A 167 18.26 -29.30 -21.80
C VAL A 167 16.90 -29.98 -21.87
N VAL A 168 15.88 -29.23 -22.27
CA VAL A 168 14.57 -29.77 -22.53
C VAL A 168 14.73 -30.63 -23.76
N ARG A 169 15.06 -31.90 -23.53
CA ARG A 169 15.23 -32.93 -24.59
C ARG A 169 13.94 -33.17 -25.39
N ARG A 170 12.84 -32.53 -25.05
CA ARG A 170 11.59 -32.56 -25.79
C ARG A 170 10.84 -31.24 -25.62
N SER A 171 11.04 -30.32 -26.52
CA SER A 171 10.05 -29.26 -26.74
C SER A 171 8.84 -29.89 -27.43
N LEU A 172 7.66 -29.70 -26.85
CA LEU A 172 6.40 -30.12 -27.45
C LEU A 172 5.98 -29.26 -28.67
N LEU A 173 6.61 -28.11 -28.85
CA LEU A 173 6.33 -27.17 -29.94
C LEU A 173 7.65 -26.65 -30.54
N GLU A 174 7.94 -27.10 -31.75
CA GLU A 174 9.01 -26.54 -32.59
C GLU A 174 8.51 -25.19 -33.15
N ASP A 175 9.34 -24.16 -33.07
CA ASP A 175 9.03 -22.86 -33.72
C ASP A 175 9.38 -22.97 -35.21
N PRO A 176 8.36 -22.98 -36.13
CA PRO A 176 8.59 -23.13 -37.57
C PRO A 176 9.36 -21.97 -38.19
N PHE A 177 9.52 -20.84 -37.47
CA PHE A 177 10.20 -19.64 -37.94
C PHE A 177 11.64 -19.52 -37.41
N SER A 178 12.04 -20.32 -36.41
CA SER A 178 13.38 -20.32 -35.84
C SER A 178 14.13 -21.58 -36.29
N ILE A 179 15.09 -21.42 -37.19
CA ILE A 179 15.90 -22.52 -37.74
C ILE A 179 17.22 -22.59 -36.94
N ALA A 180 17.38 -23.62 -36.10
CA ALA A 180 18.63 -23.88 -35.35
C ALA A 180 19.72 -24.51 -36.25
N GLY A 181 19.33 -25.19 -37.34
CA GLY A 181 20.30 -25.84 -38.22
C GLY A 181 19.63 -26.79 -39.20
N VAL A 182 20.42 -27.73 -39.71
CA VAL A 182 19.98 -28.78 -40.65
C VAL A 182 20.47 -30.12 -40.15
N ARG A 183 19.59 -31.13 -40.15
CA ARG A 183 19.92 -32.50 -39.74
C ARG A 183 19.46 -33.52 -40.76
N GLU A 184 19.94 -34.74 -40.64
CA GLU A 184 19.55 -35.85 -41.52
C GLU A 184 18.06 -36.20 -41.31
N TYR A 185 17.32 -36.40 -42.39
CA TYR A 185 15.92 -36.79 -42.40
C TYR A 185 15.71 -38.20 -41.85
N THR A 186 14.74 -38.35 -40.95
CA THR A 186 14.31 -39.63 -40.44
C THR A 186 12.88 -39.92 -40.90
N GLN A 187 12.57 -41.19 -41.29
CA GLN A 187 11.28 -41.59 -41.88
C GLN A 187 10.00 -41.26 -41.08
N ARG A 188 10.16 -40.68 -39.91
CA ARG A 188 9.04 -40.33 -39.00
C ARG A 188 8.56 -38.86 -39.13
N GLU A 189 9.14 -38.11 -40.05
CA GLU A 189 8.93 -36.67 -40.18
C GLU A 189 8.26 -36.30 -41.49
N PRO A 190 7.46 -35.20 -41.55
CA PRO A 190 6.80 -34.79 -42.77
C PRO A 190 7.81 -34.27 -43.77
N MET A 191 7.65 -34.66 -45.04
CA MET A 191 8.55 -34.29 -46.16
C MET A 191 8.56 -32.81 -46.50
N ASN A 192 7.62 -32.01 -45.99
CA ASN A 192 7.52 -30.57 -46.28
C ASN A 192 8.65 -29.73 -45.68
N GLY A 193 9.41 -30.29 -44.72
CA GLY A 193 10.54 -29.64 -44.07
C GLY A 193 11.91 -29.93 -44.70
N ILE A 194 11.99 -30.53 -45.90
CA ILE A 194 13.25 -30.88 -46.54
C ILE A 194 14.00 -29.61 -46.99
N HIS A 195 15.29 -29.54 -46.61
CA HIS A 195 16.19 -28.49 -47.04
C HIS A 195 16.90 -28.86 -48.35
N GLY A 196 16.38 -28.41 -49.46
CA GLY A 196 16.85 -28.80 -50.80
C GLY A 196 18.33 -28.55 -51.07
N ALA A 197 18.86 -27.39 -50.68
CA ALA A 197 20.26 -27.04 -50.87
C ALA A 197 21.23 -27.90 -50.07
N ALA A 198 20.89 -28.24 -48.79
CA ALA A 198 21.71 -29.10 -47.96
C ALA A 198 21.64 -30.56 -48.46
N THR A 199 20.46 -31.03 -48.89
CA THR A 199 20.24 -32.33 -49.49
C THR A 199 21.09 -32.52 -50.76
N ALA A 200 21.16 -31.52 -51.63
CA ALA A 200 21.98 -31.55 -52.83
C ALA A 200 23.49 -31.59 -52.53
N ARG A 201 23.94 -30.94 -51.46
CA ARG A 201 25.35 -30.90 -51.06
C ARG A 201 25.78 -32.17 -50.39
N GLU A 202 24.98 -32.69 -49.47
CA GLU A 202 25.30 -33.87 -48.65
C GLU A 202 24.92 -35.22 -49.29
N GLN A 203 24.19 -35.17 -50.44
CA GLN A 203 23.65 -36.33 -51.14
C GLN A 203 22.82 -37.27 -50.24
N ARG A 204 22.25 -36.72 -49.18
CA ARG A 204 21.33 -37.35 -48.25
C ARG A 204 20.17 -36.40 -48.01
N LEU A 205 18.99 -36.95 -47.70
CA LEU A 205 17.84 -36.11 -47.36
C LEU A 205 18.10 -35.36 -46.02
N MET A 206 18.11 -34.05 -46.11
CA MET A 206 18.34 -33.15 -44.98
C MET A 206 17.07 -32.37 -44.69
N ILE A 207 16.74 -32.20 -43.43
CA ILE A 207 15.57 -31.47 -42.93
C ILE A 207 15.98 -30.27 -42.06
N TYR A 208 15.20 -29.21 -42.07
CA TYR A 208 15.37 -28.13 -41.11
C TYR A 208 15.23 -28.65 -39.69
N ASN A 209 16.17 -28.26 -38.83
CA ASN A 209 16.08 -28.46 -37.41
C ASN A 209 15.61 -27.13 -36.81
N ASN A 210 14.35 -27.10 -36.44
CA ASN A 210 13.77 -25.90 -35.86
C ASN A 210 14.18 -25.79 -34.40
N ASP A 211 14.41 -24.55 -33.95
CA ASP A 211 14.71 -24.27 -32.57
C ASP A 211 13.44 -24.35 -31.74
N SER A 212 13.54 -24.88 -30.55
CA SER A 212 12.41 -24.94 -29.63
C SER A 212 12.52 -23.79 -28.66
N THR A 213 11.78 -22.73 -28.93
CA THR A 213 11.64 -21.62 -28.02
C THR A 213 10.67 -22.00 -26.91
N SER A 214 11.19 -22.37 -25.76
CA SER A 214 10.35 -22.45 -24.54
C SER A 214 10.34 -21.08 -23.87
N ARG A 215 9.19 -20.42 -23.82
CA ARG A 215 9.00 -19.29 -22.91
C ARG A 215 8.98 -19.85 -21.49
N GLN A 216 9.94 -19.43 -20.71
CA GLN A 216 9.96 -19.77 -19.28
C GLN A 216 8.88 -18.96 -18.59
N ASN A 217 7.94 -19.66 -17.96
CA ASN A 217 6.89 -19.05 -17.15
C ASN A 217 7.16 -19.42 -15.69
N LEU A 218 7.13 -18.45 -14.79
CA LEU A 218 7.22 -18.69 -13.37
C LEU A 218 5.81 -18.77 -12.77
N THR A 219 5.48 -19.89 -12.15
CA THR A 219 4.25 -20.01 -11.36
C THR A 219 4.62 -20.12 -9.90
N VAL A 220 4.17 -19.15 -9.10
CA VAL A 220 4.36 -19.13 -7.65
C VAL A 220 3.06 -19.57 -6.99
N ILE A 221 3.14 -20.64 -6.18
CA ILE A 221 2.00 -21.17 -5.43
C ILE A 221 2.25 -20.90 -3.95
N LEU A 222 1.41 -20.07 -3.33
CA LEU A 222 1.46 -19.78 -1.92
C LEU A 222 0.35 -20.53 -1.19
N ASN A 223 0.74 -21.56 -0.43
CA ASN A 223 -0.18 -22.27 0.42
C ASN A 223 -0.22 -21.63 1.81
N MET A 224 -1.40 -21.13 2.21
CA MET A 224 -1.64 -20.47 3.49
C MET A 224 -1.91 -21.46 4.65
N GLN A 225 -1.88 -22.77 4.40
CA GLN A 225 -2.08 -23.79 5.44
C GLN A 225 -0.73 -24.19 6.04
N SER A 226 -0.60 -24.13 7.36
CA SER A 226 0.62 -24.56 8.07
C SER A 226 0.64 -26.04 8.40
N ARG A 227 -0.52 -26.69 8.52
CA ARG A 227 -0.67 -28.12 8.83
C ARG A 227 -1.75 -28.79 8.01
N GLU A 228 -1.58 -30.08 7.79
CA GLU A 228 -2.59 -30.97 7.22
C GLU A 228 -3.82 -30.98 8.14
N PHE A 229 -4.99 -30.64 7.66
CA PHE A 229 -6.28 -30.55 8.40
C PHE A 229 -6.56 -29.26 9.21
N GLU A 230 -5.73 -28.24 9.19
CA GLU A 230 -6.07 -26.92 9.78
C GLU A 230 -6.87 -26.08 8.78
N GLN A 231 -8.21 -26.20 8.85
CA GLN A 231 -9.06 -25.38 7.97
C GLN A 231 -9.23 -23.94 8.44
N PHE A 232 -8.94 -23.58 9.71
CA PHE A 232 -9.34 -22.28 10.27
C PHE A 232 -8.51 -21.75 11.46
N ARG A 233 -7.29 -22.22 11.73
CA ARG A 233 -6.52 -21.68 12.86
C ARG A 233 -5.19 -21.07 12.45
N ALA A 234 -4.92 -19.96 13.14
CA ALA A 234 -3.78 -19.09 12.97
C ALA A 234 -2.50 -19.87 12.68
N ILE A 235 -2.13 -19.80 11.46
CA ILE A 235 -0.78 -19.99 10.97
C ILE A 235 0.11 -19.08 11.81
N ASP A 236 1.33 -19.52 12.07
CA ASP A 236 2.35 -18.65 12.59
C ASP A 236 2.46 -17.42 11.68
N GLU A 237 1.98 -16.29 12.20
CA GLU A 237 1.89 -15.03 11.47
C GLU A 237 3.25 -14.62 10.91
N GLU A 238 4.33 -14.89 11.65
CA GLU A 238 5.69 -14.56 11.26
C GLU A 238 6.15 -15.38 10.04
N THR A 239 5.87 -16.69 10.05
CA THR A 239 6.18 -17.57 8.91
C THR A 239 5.41 -17.14 7.67
N MET A 240 4.14 -16.74 7.82
CA MET A 240 3.32 -16.30 6.70
C MET A 240 3.79 -14.96 6.12
N GLU A 241 4.12 -14.00 6.97
CA GLU A 241 4.69 -12.73 6.52
C GLU A 241 6.02 -12.94 5.78
N CYS A 242 6.85 -13.86 6.26
CA CYS A 242 8.08 -14.25 5.57
C CYS A 242 7.79 -14.84 4.18
N ALA A 243 6.83 -15.78 4.08
CA ALA A 243 6.44 -16.40 2.82
C ALA A 243 5.92 -15.36 1.79
N ILE A 244 5.12 -14.40 2.25
CA ILE A 244 4.60 -13.32 1.40
C ILE A 244 5.74 -12.40 0.92
N ARG A 245 6.72 -12.09 1.78
CA ARG A 245 7.88 -11.29 1.39
C ARG A 245 8.78 -12.03 0.40
N ILE A 246 8.92 -13.35 0.53
CA ILE A 246 9.61 -14.20 -0.45
C ILE A 246 8.88 -14.15 -1.79
N CYS A 247 7.56 -14.32 -1.81
CA CYS A 247 6.77 -14.20 -3.04
C CYS A 247 6.94 -12.85 -3.71
N ALA A 248 6.91 -11.75 -2.92
CA ALA A 248 7.11 -10.40 -3.44
C ALA A 248 8.51 -10.23 -4.08
N GLY A 249 9.57 -10.77 -3.46
CA GLY A 249 10.92 -10.75 -4.02
C GLY A 249 11.04 -11.57 -5.31
N LEU A 250 10.42 -12.75 -5.36
CA LEU A 250 10.38 -13.57 -6.57
C LEU A 250 9.62 -12.87 -7.71
N PHE A 251 8.55 -12.14 -7.40
CA PHE A 251 7.80 -11.37 -8.39
C PHE A 251 8.63 -10.25 -8.97
N GLU A 252 9.29 -9.47 -8.12
CA GLU A 252 10.16 -8.39 -8.55
C GLU A 252 11.31 -8.90 -9.44
N SER A 253 11.97 -9.97 -9.02
CA SER A 253 13.04 -10.61 -9.80
C SER A 253 12.55 -11.16 -11.15
N ALA A 254 11.38 -11.82 -11.19
CA ALA A 254 10.80 -12.36 -12.41
C ALA A 254 10.40 -11.24 -13.39
N LEU A 255 9.78 -10.17 -12.88
CA LEU A 255 9.39 -9.01 -13.69
C LEU A 255 10.61 -8.29 -14.26
N ASN A 256 11.67 -8.11 -13.46
CA ASN A 256 12.92 -7.51 -13.90
C ASN A 256 13.63 -8.37 -14.97
N ALA A 257 13.48 -9.70 -14.90
CA ALA A 257 13.98 -10.64 -15.91
C ALA A 257 13.07 -10.74 -17.16
N GLY A 258 11.92 -10.05 -17.18
CA GLY A 258 10.96 -10.12 -18.29
C GLY A 258 10.24 -11.48 -18.40
N MET A 259 10.20 -12.27 -17.31
CA MET A 259 9.54 -13.57 -17.30
C MET A 259 8.04 -13.42 -17.01
N PRO A 260 7.17 -14.08 -17.79
CA PRO A 260 5.75 -14.17 -17.46
C PRO A 260 5.54 -14.85 -16.10
N LEU A 261 4.68 -14.26 -15.29
CA LEU A 261 4.43 -14.68 -13.93
C LEU A 261 2.97 -15.09 -13.74
N CYS A 262 2.75 -16.18 -13.02
CA CYS A 262 1.44 -16.61 -12.54
C CYS A 262 1.50 -16.78 -11.02
N PHE A 263 0.46 -16.32 -10.32
CA PHE A 263 0.34 -16.48 -8.87
C PHE A 263 -0.94 -17.23 -8.52
N VAL A 264 -0.80 -18.22 -7.65
CA VAL A 264 -1.90 -19.04 -7.14
C VAL A 264 -1.81 -19.08 -5.62
N THR A 265 -2.93 -18.86 -4.96
CA THR A 265 -3.02 -18.98 -3.49
C THR A 265 -4.36 -19.56 -3.10
N ASN A 266 -4.40 -20.25 -1.95
CA ASN A 266 -5.63 -20.70 -1.29
C ASN A 266 -6.13 -19.70 -0.23
N ALA A 267 -5.55 -18.48 -0.18
CA ALA A 267 -6.08 -17.41 0.65
C ALA A 267 -7.43 -16.94 0.11
N SER A 268 -8.39 -16.73 0.99
CA SER A 268 -9.63 -16.00 0.69
C SER A 268 -9.57 -14.63 1.34
N THR A 269 -10.07 -13.61 0.67
CA THR A 269 -10.44 -12.35 1.29
C THR A 269 -11.82 -12.55 1.89
N ASP A 270 -11.94 -12.40 3.21
CA ASP A 270 -13.25 -12.25 3.83
C ASP A 270 -13.78 -10.87 3.40
N ASP A 271 -14.78 -10.87 2.52
CA ASP A 271 -15.57 -9.70 2.14
C ASP A 271 -16.50 -9.28 3.29
#